data_b4b1c127491257b0bd47dff6754cefda
#
_entry.id   b4b1c127491257b0bd47dff6754cefda
#
_cell.length_a   1.000
_cell.length_b   1.000
_cell.length_c   1.000
_cell.angle_alpha   90.00
_cell.angle_beta   90.00
_cell.angle_gamma   90.00
#
_symmetry.space_group_name_H-M   'P 1'
#
loop_
_entity.id
_entity.type
_entity.pdbx_description
1 polymer ?
#
loop_
_entity_poly.entity_id
_entity_poly.type
_entity_poly.pdbx_seq_one_letter_code
_entity_poly.pdbx_strand_id
1 'polypeptide(L)' 'MKVRVYVTLKDGILDPQGKAVKHSLHTLGYSSVEDVRIGKYIELSLGEVSGEKLDSQIKEMCNKLLANTIVEDFRYEIEK' A
#
# COMPACT_ATOMS: atom_id res chain seq x y z
N MET A 1 16.87 -11.26 0.96
CA MET A 1 15.60 -11.07 1.68
C MET A 1 14.73 -10.07 0.93
N LYS A 2 13.46 -10.36 0.82
CA LYS A 2 12.51 -9.50 0.11
C LYS A 2 11.45 -9.00 1.07
N VAL A 3 11.12 -7.73 0.98
CA VAL A 3 10.03 -7.11 1.76
C VAL A 3 9.01 -6.55 0.77
N ARG A 4 7.74 -6.87 0.99
CA ARG A 4 6.63 -6.33 0.20
C ARG A 4 5.90 -5.31 1.05
N VAL A 5 5.79 -4.10 0.53
CA VAL A 5 5.10 -3.00 1.23
C VAL A 5 3.84 -2.64 0.45
N TYR A 6 2.73 -2.56 1.16
CA TYR A 6 1.43 -2.20 0.59
C TYR A 6 1.00 -0.88 1.18
N VAL A 7 0.74 0.10 0.34
CA VAL A 7 0.36 1.45 0.75
C VAL A 7 -1.01 1.78 0.17
N THR A 8 -1.94 2.16 1.02
CA THR A 8 -3.29 2.56 0.59
C THR A 8 -3.68 3.86 1.29
N LEU A 9 -4.61 4.61 0.69
CA LEU A 9 -5.18 5.78 1.35
C LEU A 9 -5.98 5.36 2.58
N LYS A 10 -5.92 6.17 3.62
CA LYS A 10 -6.74 5.97 4.82
C LYS A 10 -8.22 6.07 4.50
N ASP A 11 -9.04 5.40 5.30
CA ASP A 11 -10.49 5.51 5.18
C ASP A 11 -10.90 6.97 5.35
N GLY A 12 -11.87 7.41 4.54
CA GLY A 12 -12.34 8.78 4.58
C GLY A 12 -11.52 9.76 3.72
N ILE A 13 -10.38 9.33 3.19
CA ILE A 13 -9.60 10.15 2.25
C ILE A 13 -10.12 9.89 0.84
N LEU A 14 -10.32 10.97 0.08
CA LEU A 14 -10.80 10.88 -1.29
C LEU A 14 -9.79 10.14 -2.17
N ASP A 15 -10.28 9.17 -2.94
CA ASP A 15 -9.50 8.40 -3.90
C ASP A 15 -10.07 8.60 -5.30
N PRO A 16 -9.63 9.64 -6.05
CA PRO A 16 -10.18 9.90 -7.38
C PRO A 16 -9.91 8.76 -8.36
N GLN A 17 -8.76 8.09 -8.25
CA GLN A 17 -8.42 6.96 -9.12
C GLN A 17 -9.35 5.78 -8.86
N GLY A 18 -9.58 5.45 -7.60
CA GLY A 18 -10.48 4.38 -7.21
C GLY A 18 -11.90 4.64 -7.69
N LYS A 19 -12.37 5.87 -7.56
CA LYS A 19 -13.71 6.26 -8.04
C LYS A 19 -13.82 6.13 -9.56
N ALA A 20 -12.79 6.53 -10.29
CA ALA A 20 -12.77 6.41 -11.74
C ALA A 20 -12.82 4.96 -12.19
N VAL A 21 -12.05 4.09 -11.54
CA VAL A 21 -12.05 2.65 -11.84
C VAL A 21 -13.42 2.04 -11.53
N LYS A 22 -14.00 2.39 -10.39
CA LYS A 22 -15.33 1.92 -10.00
C LYS A 22 -16.37 2.31 -11.07
N HIS A 23 -16.35 3.56 -11.50
CA HIS A 23 -17.28 4.04 -12.52
C HIS A 23 -17.12 3.27 -13.83
N SER A 24 -15.87 3.05 -14.25
CA SER A 24 -15.58 2.29 -15.47
C SER A 24 -16.07 0.85 -15.38
N LEU A 25 -15.89 0.22 -14.23
CA LEU A 25 -16.36 -1.14 -14.01
C LEU A 25 -17.88 -1.22 -14.08
N HIS A 26 -18.58 -0.25 -13.49
CA HIS A 26 -20.03 -0.19 -13.58
C HIS A 26 -20.50 0.00 -15.04
N THR A 27 -19.80 0.84 -15.80
CA THR A 27 -20.10 1.05 -17.22
C THR A 27 -19.93 -0.24 -18.02
N LEU A 28 -18.96 -1.08 -17.64
CA LEU A 28 -18.71 -2.37 -18.29
C LEU A 28 -19.70 -3.46 -17.85
N GLY A 29 -20.59 -3.17 -16.92
CA GLY A 29 -21.61 -4.12 -16.49
C GLY A 29 -21.34 -4.79 -15.14
N TYR A 30 -20.25 -4.45 -14.48
CA TYR A 30 -19.89 -5.04 -13.17
C TYR A 30 -20.51 -4.23 -12.04
N SER A 31 -21.83 -4.25 -11.95
CA SER A 31 -22.58 -3.44 -10.99
C SER A 31 -22.43 -3.91 -9.54
N SER A 32 -21.91 -5.11 -9.33
CA SER A 32 -21.68 -5.65 -7.98
C SER A 32 -20.46 -5.05 -7.28
N VAL A 33 -19.63 -4.28 -8.00
CA VAL A 33 -18.47 -3.63 -7.38
C VAL A 33 -18.96 -2.49 -6.49
N GLU A 34 -18.77 -2.65 -5.19
CA GLU A 34 -19.23 -1.66 -4.20
C GLU A 34 -18.21 -0.56 -3.94
N ASP A 35 -16.93 -0.90 -4.03
CA ASP A 35 -15.87 0.07 -3.79
C ASP A 35 -14.59 -0.36 -4.51
N VAL A 36 -13.73 0.62 -4.80
CA VAL A 36 -12.41 0.39 -5.38
C VAL A 36 -11.43 1.32 -4.71
N ARG A 37 -10.32 0.77 -4.28
CA ARG A 37 -9.24 1.56 -3.68
C ARG A 37 -7.96 1.29 -4.46
N ILE A 38 -7.28 2.36 -4.84
CA ILE A 38 -6.00 2.29 -5.54
C ILE A 38 -4.89 2.55 -4.55
N GLY A 39 -3.84 1.76 -4.62
CA GLY A 39 -2.70 1.91 -3.73
C GLY A 39 -1.41 1.59 -4.46
N LYS A 40 -0.33 1.52 -3.69
CA LYS A 40 1.00 1.18 -4.20
C LYS A 40 1.42 -0.18 -3.65
N TYR A 41 2.15 -0.90 -4.48
CA TYR A 41 2.83 -2.12 -4.07
C TYR A 41 4.31 -1.91 -4.32
N ILE A 42 5.13 -2.02 -3.27
CA ILE A 42 6.55 -1.74 -3.33
C ILE A 42 7.32 -3.00 -2.93
N GLU A 43 8.27 -3.42 -3.73
CA GLU A 43 9.17 -4.52 -3.39
C GLU A 43 10.54 -3.98 -3.03
N LEU A 44 11.03 -4.38 -1.86
CA LEU A 44 12.38 -4.04 -1.42
C LEU A 44 13.22 -5.30 -1.40
N SER A 45 14.40 -5.24 -1.99
CA SER A 45 15.41 -6.29 -1.86
C SER A 45 16.45 -5.82 -0.88
N LEU A 46 16.56 -6.50 0.25
CA LEU A 46 17.48 -6.12 1.31
C LEU A 46 18.60 -7.14 1.44
N GLY A 47 19.79 -6.65 1.73
CA GLY A 47 20.90 -7.50 2.14
C GLY A 47 20.64 -8.05 3.54
N GLU A 48 21.66 -8.63 4.15
CA GLU A 48 21.53 -9.16 5.50
C GLU A 48 21.30 -8.04 6.51
N VAL A 49 20.22 -8.15 7.25
CA VAL A 49 19.90 -7.23 8.34
C VAL A 49 19.54 -8.07 9.55
N SER A 50 20.02 -7.64 10.71
CA SER A 50 19.71 -8.27 11.99
C SER A 50 18.19 -8.30 12.19
N GLY A 51 17.64 -9.45 12.60
CA GLY A 51 16.21 -9.60 12.83
C GLY A 51 15.63 -8.61 13.82
N GLU A 52 16.44 -8.19 14.80
CA GLU A 52 16.03 -7.21 15.80
C GLU A 52 15.82 -5.82 15.21
N LYS A 53 16.60 -5.47 14.18
CA LYS A 53 16.53 -4.15 13.56
C LYS A 53 15.65 -4.11 12.32
N LEU A 54 15.32 -5.26 11.78
CA LEU A 54 14.61 -5.35 10.50
C LEU A 54 13.27 -4.63 10.53
N ASP A 55 12.41 -4.97 11.48
CA ASP A 55 11.09 -4.36 11.58
C ASP A 55 11.17 -2.85 11.79
N SER A 56 12.06 -2.39 12.67
CA SER A 56 12.19 -0.96 12.93
C SER A 56 12.70 -0.20 11.71
N GLN A 57 13.61 -0.80 10.94
CA GLN A 57 14.11 -0.17 9.72
C GLN A 57 13.04 -0.09 8.65
N ILE A 58 12.24 -1.15 8.48
CA ILE A 58 11.15 -1.13 7.51
C ILE A 58 10.12 -0.07 7.87
N LYS A 59 9.70 -0.01 9.13
CA LYS A 59 8.77 1.00 9.59
C LYS A 59 9.32 2.41 9.37
N GLU A 60 10.58 2.61 9.64
CA GLU A 60 11.23 3.90 9.44
C GLU A 60 11.25 4.29 7.97
N MET A 61 11.59 3.35 7.08
CA MET A 61 11.55 3.61 5.64
C MET A 61 10.15 3.99 5.18
N CYS A 62 9.13 3.27 5.66
CA CYS A 62 7.75 3.56 5.31
C CYS A 62 7.32 4.94 5.80
N ASN A 63 7.64 5.26 7.05
CA ASN A 63 7.25 6.53 7.65
C ASN A 63 7.97 7.73 7.03
N LYS A 64 9.22 7.55 6.63
CA LYS A 64 10.03 8.67 6.12
C LYS A 64 9.87 8.90 4.62
N LEU A 65 9.57 7.84 3.85
CA LEU A 65 9.61 7.94 2.40
C LEU A 65 8.50 7.20 1.67
N LEU A 66 8.28 5.92 2.03
CA LEU A 66 7.45 5.05 1.20
C LEU A 66 5.96 5.36 1.29
N ALA A 67 5.50 5.89 2.41
CA ALA A 67 4.11 6.26 2.62
C ALA A 67 4.01 7.66 3.20
N ASN A 68 2.99 8.40 2.79
CA ASN A 68 2.64 9.66 3.42
C ASN A 68 1.65 9.35 4.54
N THR A 69 2.13 9.18 5.76
CA THR A 69 1.34 8.69 6.88
C THR A 69 0.24 9.64 7.36
N ILE A 70 0.18 10.85 6.82
CA ILE A 70 -0.93 11.76 7.08
C ILE A 70 -2.20 11.27 6.39
N VAL A 71 -2.07 10.75 5.16
CA VAL A 71 -3.21 10.34 4.32
C VAL A 71 -3.17 8.88 3.92
N GLU A 72 -2.08 8.16 4.21
CA GLU A 72 -1.90 6.77 3.80
C GLU A 72 -1.62 5.86 4.98
N ASP A 73 -2.10 4.62 4.87
CA ASP A 73 -1.72 3.52 5.74
C ASP A 73 -0.78 2.60 4.98
N PHE A 74 0.04 1.87 5.72
CA PHE A 74 0.91 0.86 5.10
C PHE A 74 0.90 -0.43 5.91
N ARG A 75 1.20 -1.52 5.23
CA ARG A 75 1.53 -2.80 5.85
C ARG A 75 2.65 -3.43 5.05
N TYR A 76 3.33 -4.40 5.63
CA TYR A 76 4.42 -5.07 4.93
C TYR A 76 4.49 -6.54 5.31
N GLU A 77 5.10 -7.31 4.41
CA GLU A 77 5.37 -8.72 4.60
C GLU A 77 6.85 -8.96 4.31
N ILE A 78 7.48 -9.80 5.14
CA ILE A 78 8.89 -10.16 4.99
C ILE A 78 8.98 -11.58 4.46
N GLU A 79 9.69 -11.74 3.35
CA GLU A 79 9.99 -13.04 2.77
C GLU A 79 11.47 -13.32 2.96
N LYS A 80 11.75 -14.34 3.73
CA LYS A 80 13.12 -14.72 4.04
C LYS A 80 13.71 -15.66 2.98
#